data_e231ea412142c1858908aad778c97671
#
_entry.id   e231ea412142c1858908aad778c97671
#
_cell.length_a   1.000
_cell.length_b   1.000
_cell.length_c   1.000
_cell.angle_alpha   90.00
_cell.angle_beta   90.00
_cell.angle_gamma   90.00
#
_symmetry.space_group_name_H-M   'P 1'
#
loop_
_entity.id
_entity.type
_entity.pdbx_description
1 polymer ?
#
loop_
_entity_poly.entity_id
_entity_poly.type
_entity_poly.pdbx_seq_one_letter_code
_entity_poly.pdbx_strand_id
1 'polypeptide(L)'
;YFSGRIFLNLFGAKRFMNVYFLGVIAGGLTFLLSYNIFPAFLDTNTALIGASAGVTSVLIFVCAYLPNQEVRLLFFNVKLWYIGVFLVLIDLVQIPIGNNAGGHLAHLGGALLGYIYAKQLINGKDIGEWFSHLMDAVANLFKRKEKKAPLKTVYRKKRDASPIKNSDKDGHQRKIDDILDKISKSGYESLSKVEKDFLFKAGKNE
;
A
#
# COMPACT_ATOMS: atom_id res chain seq x y z
N TYR A 1 4.37 -15.66 9.41
CA TYR A 1 5.18 -15.22 8.26
C TYR A 1 4.46 -15.40 6.91
N PHE A 2 3.93 -16.59 6.63
CA PHE A 2 3.30 -16.92 5.35
C PHE A 2 2.11 -16.00 4.97
N SER A 3 1.10 -15.91 5.84
CA SER A 3 -0.06 -15.04 5.62
C SER A 3 0.29 -13.56 5.53
N GLY A 4 1.24 -13.12 6.36
CA GLY A 4 1.72 -11.75 6.34
C GLY A 4 2.40 -11.37 5.02
N ARG A 5 3.21 -12.28 4.45
CA ARG A 5 3.85 -12.05 3.15
C ARG A 5 2.84 -11.94 2.01
N ILE A 6 1.84 -12.82 1.96
CA ILE A 6 0.76 -12.76 0.96
C ILE A 6 0.01 -11.43 1.13
N PHE A 7 -0.35 -11.10 2.36
CA PHE A 7 -1.10 -9.87 2.64
C PHE A 7 -0.33 -8.62 2.22
N LEU A 8 0.94 -8.50 2.60
CA LEU A 8 1.78 -7.34 2.28
C LEU A 8 1.96 -7.15 0.77
N ASN A 9 2.11 -8.22 0.03
CA ASN A 9 2.24 -8.17 -1.43
C ASN A 9 0.98 -7.67 -2.12
N LEU A 10 -0.22 -7.97 -1.58
CA LEU A 10 -1.49 -7.62 -2.20
C LEU A 10 -2.03 -6.26 -1.74
N PHE A 11 -1.86 -5.91 -0.47
CA PHE A 11 -2.57 -4.80 0.17
C PHE A 11 -1.65 -3.72 0.76
N GLY A 12 -0.36 -4.01 0.85
CA GLY A 12 0.63 -3.10 1.42
C GLY A 12 0.61 -3.01 2.95
N ALA A 13 1.61 -2.31 3.50
CA ALA A 13 1.85 -2.28 4.94
C ALA A 13 0.76 -1.54 5.74
N LYS A 14 0.19 -0.46 5.18
CA LYS A 14 -0.82 0.34 5.90
C LYS A 14 -2.06 -0.49 6.23
N ARG A 15 -2.59 -1.21 5.24
CA ARG A 15 -3.76 -2.07 5.42
C ARG A 15 -3.44 -3.29 6.29
N PHE A 16 -2.22 -3.83 6.19
CA PHE A 16 -1.75 -4.88 7.08
C PHE A 16 -1.83 -4.45 8.55
N MET A 17 -1.31 -3.28 8.89
CA MET A 17 -1.36 -2.73 10.25
C MET A 17 -2.81 -2.55 10.72
N ASN A 18 -3.70 -2.08 9.85
CA ASN A 18 -5.11 -1.93 10.19
C ASN A 18 -5.75 -3.27 10.60
N VAL A 19 -5.63 -4.29 9.74
CA VAL A 19 -6.21 -5.61 10.02
C VAL A 19 -5.61 -6.24 11.27
N TYR A 20 -4.30 -6.09 11.44
CA TYR A 20 -3.59 -6.63 12.59
C TYR A 20 -4.04 -5.98 13.90
N PHE A 21 -3.97 -4.66 14.01
CA PHE A 21 -4.31 -3.96 15.26
C PHE A 21 -5.80 -4.00 15.56
N LEU A 22 -6.66 -3.84 14.56
CA LEU A 22 -8.09 -4.04 14.75
C LEU A 22 -8.41 -5.46 15.17
N GLY A 23 -7.67 -6.46 14.66
CA GLY A 23 -7.77 -7.85 15.07
C GLY A 23 -7.39 -8.07 16.54
N VAL A 24 -6.32 -7.41 17.00
CA VAL A 24 -5.93 -7.43 18.43
C VAL A 24 -7.03 -6.81 19.31
N ILE A 25 -7.56 -5.66 18.89
CA ILE A 25 -8.64 -4.96 19.62
C ILE A 25 -9.90 -5.84 19.66
N ALA A 26 -10.32 -6.39 18.52
CA ALA A 26 -11.51 -7.25 18.45
C ALA A 26 -11.34 -8.53 19.31
N GLY A 27 -10.16 -9.15 19.27
CA GLY A 27 -9.83 -10.29 20.12
C GLY A 27 -9.86 -9.95 21.61
N GLY A 28 -9.27 -8.81 21.99
CA GLY A 28 -9.32 -8.33 23.38
C GLY A 28 -10.73 -8.03 23.85
N LEU A 29 -11.56 -7.40 23.01
CA LEU A 29 -12.96 -7.15 23.32
C LEU A 29 -13.76 -8.46 23.46
N THR A 30 -13.54 -9.43 22.58
CA THR A 30 -14.19 -10.74 22.66
C THR A 30 -13.81 -11.47 23.96
N PHE A 31 -12.52 -11.42 24.33
CA PHE A 31 -12.08 -11.95 25.61
C PHE A 31 -12.78 -11.28 26.78
N LEU A 32 -12.75 -9.94 26.87
CA LEU A 32 -13.39 -9.19 27.96
C LEU A 32 -14.89 -9.46 28.04
N LEU A 33 -15.60 -9.43 26.92
CA LEU A 33 -17.04 -9.71 26.89
C LEU A 33 -17.33 -11.13 27.33
N SER A 34 -16.56 -12.12 26.87
CA SER A 34 -16.76 -13.51 27.24
C SER A 34 -16.60 -13.74 28.74
N TYR A 35 -15.57 -13.17 29.35
CA TYR A 35 -15.28 -13.34 30.77
C TYR A 35 -16.20 -12.52 31.70
N ASN A 36 -16.93 -11.54 31.18
CA ASN A 36 -17.91 -10.77 31.94
C ASN A 36 -19.36 -11.26 31.75
N ILE A 37 -19.65 -11.93 30.64
CA ILE A 37 -21.03 -12.31 30.29
C ILE A 37 -21.29 -13.80 30.58
N PHE A 38 -20.33 -14.68 30.29
CA PHE A 38 -20.56 -16.12 30.44
C PHE A 38 -20.25 -16.61 31.86
N PRO A 39 -21.25 -17.20 32.57
CA PRO A 39 -21.07 -17.70 33.94
C PRO A 39 -19.92 -18.71 34.08
N ALA A 40 -19.64 -19.46 33.03
CA ALA A 40 -18.53 -20.46 33.02
C ALA A 40 -17.14 -19.85 33.24
N PHE A 41 -16.97 -18.54 33.07
CA PHE A 41 -15.67 -17.85 33.20
C PHE A 41 -15.63 -16.86 34.37
N LEU A 42 -16.72 -16.61 35.10
CA LEU A 42 -16.81 -15.57 36.14
C LEU A 42 -15.81 -15.76 37.29
N ASP A 43 -15.49 -17.02 37.65
CA ASP A 43 -14.61 -17.35 38.79
C ASP A 43 -13.19 -17.74 38.33
N THR A 44 -12.86 -17.53 37.04
CA THR A 44 -11.57 -17.92 36.52
C THR A 44 -10.61 -16.73 36.43
N ASN A 45 -9.48 -16.79 37.14
CA ASN A 45 -8.40 -15.83 36.97
C ASN A 45 -7.57 -16.23 35.73
N THR A 46 -7.63 -15.42 34.69
CA THR A 46 -6.87 -15.62 33.49
C THR A 46 -6.30 -14.31 32.97
N ALA A 47 -5.18 -14.39 32.25
CA ALA A 47 -4.55 -13.25 31.62
C ALA A 47 -4.52 -13.48 30.11
N LEU A 48 -4.90 -12.46 29.34
CA LEU A 48 -4.72 -12.44 27.90
C LEU A 48 -3.30 -11.96 27.58
N ILE A 49 -2.45 -12.88 27.11
CA ILE A 49 -1.05 -12.56 26.76
C ILE A 49 -0.85 -12.81 25.27
N GLY A 50 -0.33 -11.79 24.59
CA GLY A 50 0.07 -11.90 23.19
C GLY A 50 -0.88 -11.25 22.20
N ALA A 51 -0.32 -10.94 21.04
CA ALA A 51 -1.03 -10.29 19.94
C ALA A 51 -1.47 -11.30 18.86
N SER A 52 -1.62 -12.57 19.23
CA SER A 52 -1.95 -13.68 18.33
C SER A 52 -3.31 -13.53 17.65
N ALA A 53 -4.27 -12.86 18.28
CA ALA A 53 -5.56 -12.50 17.68
C ALA A 53 -5.40 -11.64 16.43
N GLY A 54 -4.41 -10.72 16.41
CA GLY A 54 -4.07 -9.94 15.22
C GLY A 54 -3.49 -10.81 14.11
N VAL A 55 -2.63 -11.78 14.46
CA VAL A 55 -2.09 -12.75 13.49
C VAL A 55 -3.19 -13.60 12.89
N THR A 56 -4.12 -14.08 13.73
CA THR A 56 -5.30 -14.84 13.30
C THR A 56 -6.19 -14.00 12.39
N SER A 57 -6.41 -12.72 12.71
CA SER A 57 -7.17 -11.79 11.88
C SER A 57 -6.57 -11.65 10.48
N VAL A 58 -5.25 -11.43 10.36
CA VAL A 58 -4.55 -11.34 9.07
C VAL A 58 -4.65 -12.66 8.30
N LEU A 59 -4.51 -13.79 8.97
CA LEU A 59 -4.56 -15.10 8.33
C LEU A 59 -5.97 -15.39 7.79
N ILE A 60 -7.01 -15.20 8.61
CA ILE A 60 -8.40 -15.42 8.21
C ILE A 60 -8.83 -14.42 7.13
N PHE A 61 -8.35 -13.17 7.19
CA PHE A 61 -8.56 -12.22 6.11
C PHE A 61 -8.04 -12.77 4.77
N VAL A 62 -6.81 -13.28 4.72
CA VAL A 62 -6.21 -13.84 3.50
C VAL A 62 -7.00 -15.06 3.02
N CYS A 63 -7.40 -15.95 3.94
CA CYS A 63 -8.21 -17.13 3.62
C CYS A 63 -9.60 -16.76 3.06
N ALA A 64 -10.21 -15.71 3.58
CA ALA A 64 -11.54 -15.24 3.14
C ALA A 64 -11.49 -14.41 1.84
N TYR A 65 -10.39 -13.71 1.60
CA TYR A 65 -10.20 -12.90 0.40
C TYR A 65 -9.80 -13.74 -0.81
N LEU A 66 -8.95 -14.76 -0.61
CA LEU A 66 -8.44 -15.67 -1.63
C LEU A 66 -8.83 -17.12 -1.35
N PRO A 67 -10.13 -17.47 -1.24
CA PRO A 67 -10.56 -18.78 -0.73
C PRO A 67 -10.09 -19.94 -1.60
N ASN A 68 -10.03 -19.77 -2.90
CA ASN A 68 -9.66 -20.80 -3.86
C ASN A 68 -8.16 -20.85 -4.19
N GLN A 69 -7.37 -19.90 -3.62
CA GLN A 69 -5.93 -19.94 -3.80
C GLN A 69 -5.35 -21.19 -3.14
N GLU A 70 -4.61 -21.96 -3.92
CA GLU A 70 -3.91 -23.13 -3.42
C GLU A 70 -2.53 -22.76 -2.91
N VAL A 71 -2.18 -23.36 -1.79
CA VAL A 71 -0.84 -23.26 -1.21
C VAL A 71 -0.29 -24.66 -0.99
N ARG A 72 0.98 -24.82 -1.26
CA ARG A 72 1.66 -26.10 -1.07
C ARG A 72 2.00 -26.27 0.40
N LEU A 73 1.31 -27.17 1.07
CA LEU A 73 1.59 -27.56 2.43
C LEU A 73 2.30 -28.93 2.41
N LEU A 74 3.60 -28.93 2.63
CA LEU A 74 4.46 -30.12 2.52
C LEU A 74 4.32 -30.76 1.12
N PHE A 75 3.52 -31.82 1.00
CA PHE A 75 3.34 -32.61 -0.23
C PHE A 75 1.99 -32.40 -0.91
N PHE A 76 1.06 -31.64 -0.28
CA PHE A 76 -0.30 -31.44 -0.76
C PHE A 76 -0.57 -29.99 -1.12
N ASN A 77 -1.40 -29.77 -2.13
CA ASN A 77 -1.96 -28.47 -2.43
C ASN A 77 -3.29 -28.32 -1.67
N VAL A 78 -3.38 -27.30 -0.83
CA VAL A 78 -4.54 -27.04 0.02
C VAL A 78 -5.08 -25.65 -0.29
N LYS A 79 -6.39 -25.51 -0.47
CA LYS A 79 -7.03 -24.22 -0.64
C LYS A 79 -7.00 -23.45 0.69
N LEU A 80 -6.78 -22.14 0.63
CA LEU A 80 -6.64 -21.27 1.80
C LEU A 80 -7.86 -21.32 2.73
N TRP A 81 -9.06 -21.45 2.19
CA TRP A 81 -10.26 -21.49 3.00
C TRP A 81 -10.31 -22.72 3.92
N TYR A 82 -9.76 -23.89 3.50
CA TYR A 82 -9.65 -25.06 4.39
C TYR A 82 -8.78 -24.77 5.60
N ILE A 83 -7.67 -24.07 5.39
CA ILE A 83 -6.76 -23.66 6.47
C ILE A 83 -7.48 -22.73 7.45
N GLY A 84 -8.20 -21.74 6.93
CA GLY A 84 -8.97 -20.80 7.77
C GLY A 84 -10.03 -21.50 8.60
N VAL A 85 -10.84 -22.36 7.99
CA VAL A 85 -11.87 -23.14 8.70
C VAL A 85 -11.28 -24.07 9.75
N PHE A 86 -10.20 -24.78 9.37
CA PHE A 86 -9.52 -25.70 10.30
C PHE A 86 -9.03 -24.98 11.56
N LEU A 87 -8.42 -23.80 11.43
CA LEU A 87 -7.94 -23.03 12.56
C LEU A 87 -9.07 -22.54 13.48
N VAL A 88 -10.17 -22.05 12.89
CA VAL A 88 -11.35 -21.64 13.66
C VAL A 88 -11.95 -22.83 14.41
N LEU A 89 -12.02 -24.01 13.79
CA LEU A 89 -12.52 -25.22 14.42
C LEU A 89 -11.62 -25.69 15.56
N ILE A 90 -10.31 -25.64 15.39
CA ILE A 90 -9.37 -25.97 16.49
C ILE A 90 -9.57 -25.01 17.67
N ASP A 91 -9.63 -23.70 17.43
CA ASP A 91 -9.86 -22.75 18.52
C ASP A 91 -11.17 -23.03 19.26
N LEU A 92 -12.26 -23.34 18.54
CA LEU A 92 -13.55 -23.70 19.15
C LEU A 92 -13.45 -24.97 20.03
N VAL A 93 -12.79 -26.01 19.53
CA VAL A 93 -12.62 -27.28 20.27
C VAL A 93 -11.72 -27.09 21.50
N GLN A 94 -10.76 -26.22 21.43
CA GLN A 94 -9.80 -25.98 22.52
C GLN A 94 -10.38 -25.15 23.67
N ILE A 95 -11.46 -24.41 23.48
CA ILE A 95 -12.10 -23.63 24.56
C ILE A 95 -12.42 -24.51 25.78
N PRO A 96 -13.17 -25.63 25.64
CA PRO A 96 -13.52 -26.47 26.80
C PRO A 96 -12.40 -27.42 27.25
N ILE A 97 -11.43 -27.71 26.41
CA ILE A 97 -10.40 -28.74 26.66
C ILE A 97 -9.09 -28.12 27.12
N GLY A 98 -8.75 -26.92 26.59
CA GLY A 98 -7.45 -26.28 26.79
C GLY A 98 -7.39 -25.44 28.08
N ASN A 99 -6.17 -25.25 28.59
CA ASN A 99 -5.94 -24.36 29.73
C ASN A 99 -5.93 -22.88 29.38
N ASN A 100 -6.18 -22.51 28.11
CA ASN A 100 -6.12 -21.13 27.58
C ASN A 100 -7.41 -20.76 26.81
N ALA A 101 -8.56 -21.00 27.41
CA ALA A 101 -9.87 -20.66 26.82
C ALA A 101 -9.94 -19.18 26.37
N GLY A 102 -9.38 -18.28 27.17
CA GLY A 102 -9.34 -16.86 26.86
C GLY A 102 -8.56 -16.52 25.59
N GLY A 103 -7.43 -17.18 25.35
CA GLY A 103 -6.65 -17.03 24.12
C GLY A 103 -7.41 -17.50 22.88
N HIS A 104 -8.12 -18.65 22.98
CA HIS A 104 -8.94 -19.17 21.88
C HIS A 104 -10.13 -18.27 21.59
N LEU A 105 -10.78 -17.72 22.60
CA LEU A 105 -11.86 -16.72 22.44
C LEU A 105 -11.35 -15.45 21.75
N ALA A 106 -10.16 -14.97 22.13
CA ALA A 106 -9.55 -13.84 21.47
C ALA A 106 -9.20 -14.13 19.99
N HIS A 107 -8.71 -15.34 19.68
CA HIS A 107 -8.47 -15.75 18.30
C HIS A 107 -9.76 -15.74 17.48
N LEU A 108 -10.87 -16.23 18.03
CA LEU A 108 -12.18 -16.20 17.35
C LEU A 108 -12.65 -14.77 17.07
N GLY A 109 -12.44 -13.84 18.01
CA GLY A 109 -12.71 -12.43 17.82
C GLY A 109 -11.88 -11.81 16.69
N GLY A 110 -10.59 -12.11 16.67
CA GLY A 110 -9.67 -11.73 15.59
C GLY A 110 -10.07 -12.34 14.25
N ALA A 111 -10.42 -13.63 14.24
CA ALA A 111 -10.89 -14.35 13.05
C ALA A 111 -12.16 -13.72 12.46
N LEU A 112 -13.14 -13.41 13.31
CA LEU A 112 -14.39 -12.77 12.91
C LEU A 112 -14.12 -11.40 12.26
N LEU A 113 -13.27 -10.58 12.87
CA LEU A 113 -12.88 -9.30 12.28
C LEU A 113 -12.19 -9.48 10.93
N GLY A 114 -11.21 -10.38 10.85
CA GLY A 114 -10.49 -10.66 9.62
C GLY A 114 -11.41 -11.07 8.47
N TYR A 115 -12.38 -11.93 8.77
CA TYR A 115 -13.40 -12.37 7.82
C TYR A 115 -14.30 -11.21 7.36
N ILE A 116 -14.85 -10.44 8.30
CA ILE A 116 -15.74 -9.29 7.99
C ILE A 116 -14.96 -8.26 7.16
N TYR A 117 -13.71 -7.96 7.54
CA TYR A 117 -12.89 -7.00 6.83
C TYR A 117 -12.63 -7.45 5.39
N ALA A 118 -12.27 -8.73 5.17
CA ALA A 118 -12.08 -9.28 3.83
C ALA A 118 -13.34 -9.14 2.98
N LYS A 119 -14.52 -9.50 3.53
CA LYS A 119 -15.80 -9.40 2.83
C LYS A 119 -16.18 -7.96 2.50
N GLN A 120 -15.97 -7.02 3.43
CA GLN A 120 -16.23 -5.61 3.16
C GLN A 120 -15.28 -5.05 2.09
N LEU A 121 -14.02 -5.45 2.12
CA LEU A 121 -13.05 -5.02 1.12
C LEU A 121 -13.34 -5.57 -0.29
N ILE A 122 -13.81 -6.82 -0.39
CA ILE A 122 -14.32 -7.39 -1.65
C ILE A 122 -15.49 -6.56 -2.21
N ASN A 123 -16.34 -6.03 -1.32
CA ASN A 123 -17.46 -5.15 -1.68
C ASN A 123 -17.04 -3.68 -1.90
N GLY A 124 -15.73 -3.40 -1.96
CA GLY A 124 -15.17 -2.06 -2.19
C GLY A 124 -15.15 -1.14 -0.96
N LYS A 125 -15.43 -1.65 0.25
CA LYS A 125 -15.47 -0.87 1.49
C LYS A 125 -14.26 -1.21 2.38
N ASP A 126 -13.35 -0.25 2.58
CA ASP A 126 -12.24 -0.39 3.52
C ASP A 126 -12.66 0.08 4.92
N ILE A 127 -13.07 -0.87 5.77
CA ILE A 127 -13.52 -0.57 7.13
C ILE A 127 -12.39 -0.12 8.06
N GLY A 128 -11.13 -0.25 7.67
CA GLY A 128 -9.97 0.19 8.46
C GLY A 128 -9.46 1.59 8.09
N GLU A 129 -10.08 2.27 7.14
CA GLU A 129 -9.64 3.60 6.71
C GLU A 129 -9.66 4.62 7.85
N TRP A 130 -10.73 4.63 8.65
CA TRP A 130 -10.84 5.48 9.84
C TRP A 130 -9.70 5.22 10.85
N PHE A 131 -9.32 3.95 11.02
CA PHE A 131 -8.22 3.57 11.90
C PHE A 131 -6.87 4.07 11.36
N SER A 132 -6.66 4.02 10.05
CA SER A 132 -5.50 4.62 9.40
C SER A 132 -5.41 6.12 9.69
N HIS A 133 -6.52 6.86 9.58
CA HIS A 133 -6.54 8.30 9.88
C HIS A 133 -6.22 8.58 11.36
N LEU A 134 -6.74 7.75 12.26
CA LEU A 134 -6.42 7.84 13.68
C LEU A 134 -4.92 7.62 13.92
N MET A 135 -4.34 6.57 13.33
CA MET A 135 -2.91 6.27 13.45
C MET A 135 -2.03 7.35 12.82
N ASP A 136 -2.43 7.90 11.67
CA ASP A 136 -1.75 9.03 11.03
C ASP A 136 -1.80 10.28 11.92
N ALA A 137 -2.93 10.56 12.59
CA ALA A 137 -3.07 11.66 13.53
C ALA A 137 -2.14 11.48 14.73
N VAL A 138 -2.11 10.27 15.33
CA VAL A 138 -1.18 9.95 16.44
C VAL A 138 0.27 10.09 15.98
N ALA A 139 0.64 9.53 14.83
CA ALA A 139 1.99 9.66 14.30
C ALA A 139 2.41 11.11 14.05
N ASN A 140 1.48 11.96 13.62
CA ASN A 140 1.73 13.37 13.38
C ASN A 140 1.95 14.18 14.68
N LEU A 141 1.42 13.73 15.84
CA LEU A 141 1.72 14.33 17.14
C LEU A 141 3.21 14.20 17.51
N PHE A 142 3.85 13.11 17.09
CA PHE A 142 5.27 12.84 17.34
C PHE A 142 6.19 13.32 16.22
N LYS A 143 5.65 13.68 15.06
CA LYS A 143 6.45 14.28 13.98
C LYS A 143 6.76 15.72 14.34
N ARG A 144 8.06 16.00 14.55
CA ARG A 144 8.55 17.38 14.64
C ARG A 144 8.16 18.09 13.33
N LYS A 145 7.37 19.17 13.43
CA LYS A 145 7.05 20.00 12.26
C LYS A 145 8.36 20.47 11.64
N GLU A 146 8.81 19.83 10.58
CA GLU A 146 9.83 20.43 9.74
C GLU A 146 9.24 21.74 9.23
N LYS A 147 9.88 22.85 9.61
CA LYS A 147 9.57 24.16 9.03
C LYS A 147 9.80 23.98 7.52
N LYS A 148 8.74 23.79 6.76
CA LYS A 148 8.83 23.89 5.29
C LYS A 148 9.46 25.24 5.02
N ALA A 149 10.70 25.24 4.53
CA ALA A 149 11.31 26.46 4.07
C ALA A 149 10.33 27.10 3.08
N PRO A 150 9.98 28.38 3.24
CA PRO A 150 9.06 29.02 2.29
C PRO A 150 9.64 28.81 0.90
N LEU A 151 8.83 28.27 0.01
CA LEU A 151 9.21 28.13 -1.40
C LEU A 151 9.57 29.54 -1.87
N LYS A 152 10.87 29.82 -1.94
CA LYS A 152 11.38 31.08 -2.46
C LYS A 152 11.03 31.01 -3.94
N THR A 153 9.91 31.65 -4.32
CA THR A 153 9.59 31.86 -5.73
C THR A 153 10.76 32.61 -6.29
N VAL A 154 11.63 31.90 -7.02
CA VAL A 154 12.68 32.56 -7.80
C VAL A 154 11.93 33.27 -8.92
N TYR A 155 11.52 34.51 -8.64
CA TYR A 155 11.07 35.42 -9.66
C TYR A 155 12.28 35.58 -10.59
N ARG A 156 12.28 34.85 -11.69
CA ARG A 156 13.25 35.05 -12.76
C ARG A 156 12.89 36.41 -13.32
N LYS A 157 13.51 37.47 -12.75
CA LYS A 157 13.46 38.82 -13.29
C LYS A 157 13.75 38.64 -14.78
N LYS A 158 12.74 38.99 -15.62
CA LYS A 158 12.98 39.13 -17.06
C LYS A 158 14.24 39.98 -17.15
N ARG A 159 15.36 39.37 -17.54
CA ARG A 159 16.54 40.13 -17.87
C ARG A 159 16.13 40.98 -19.04
N ASP A 160 16.03 42.27 -18.79
CA ASP A 160 16.01 43.26 -19.87
C ASP A 160 17.12 42.85 -20.83
N ALA A 161 16.74 42.66 -22.07
CA ALA A 161 17.63 42.23 -23.12
C ALA A 161 18.71 43.29 -23.33
N SER A 162 19.79 43.16 -22.56
CA SER A 162 21.05 43.74 -22.99
C SER A 162 21.51 42.92 -24.20
N PRO A 163 21.91 43.54 -25.31
CA PRO A 163 22.32 42.81 -26.49
C PRO A 163 23.60 42.04 -26.19
N ILE A 164 23.45 40.76 -25.85
CA ILE A 164 24.58 39.86 -25.77
C ILE A 164 25.08 39.67 -27.19
N LYS A 165 26.33 40.06 -27.47
CA LYS A 165 27.04 39.76 -28.68
C LYS A 165 26.81 38.29 -29.04
N ASN A 166 26.04 38.05 -30.09
CA ASN A 166 25.77 36.72 -30.63
C ASN A 166 27.12 36.13 -31.11
N SER A 167 27.54 35.04 -30.50
CA SER A 167 28.56 34.22 -31.07
C SER A 167 28.03 33.51 -32.32
N ASP A 168 28.90 33.26 -33.30
CA ASP A 168 28.53 32.62 -34.60
C ASP A 168 27.76 31.30 -34.47
N LYS A 169 27.85 30.63 -33.32
CA LYS A 169 27.09 29.41 -33.02
C LYS A 169 25.57 29.61 -32.93
N ASP A 170 25.12 30.77 -32.43
CA ASP A 170 23.67 31.08 -32.27
C ASP A 170 22.98 31.34 -33.63
N GLY A 171 23.74 31.93 -34.58
CA GLY A 171 23.26 32.16 -35.95
C GLY A 171 23.15 30.87 -36.77
N HIS A 172 24.04 29.89 -36.50
CA HIS A 172 24.02 28.60 -37.18
C HIS A 172 22.84 27.75 -36.73
N GLN A 173 22.59 27.70 -35.42
CA GLN A 173 21.46 26.95 -34.85
C GLN A 173 20.10 27.52 -35.31
N ARG A 174 19.95 28.84 -35.35
CA ARG A 174 18.69 29.48 -35.86
C ARG A 174 18.39 29.11 -37.29
N LYS A 175 19.39 29.06 -38.15
CA LYS A 175 19.23 28.64 -39.55
C LYS A 175 18.81 27.17 -39.67
N ILE A 176 19.32 26.29 -38.79
CA ILE A 176 18.88 24.88 -38.72
C ILE A 176 17.42 24.80 -38.32
N ASP A 177 17.03 25.56 -37.27
CA ASP A 177 15.67 25.55 -36.75
C ASP A 177 14.66 26.08 -37.80
N ASP A 178 15.02 27.16 -38.53
CA ASP A 178 14.18 27.70 -39.61
C ASP A 178 14.00 26.70 -40.77
N ILE A 179 15.05 25.95 -41.12
CA ILE A 179 14.99 24.92 -42.17
C ILE A 179 14.12 23.74 -41.72
N LEU A 180 14.26 23.30 -40.45
CA LEU A 180 13.43 22.22 -39.86
C LEU A 180 11.95 22.63 -39.81
N ASP A 181 11.67 23.86 -39.44
CA ASP A 181 10.30 24.42 -39.46
C ASP A 181 9.69 24.43 -40.86
N LYS A 182 10.50 24.77 -41.86
CA LYS A 182 10.08 24.76 -43.28
C LYS A 182 9.79 23.33 -43.76
N ILE A 183 10.63 22.35 -43.37
CA ILE A 183 10.40 20.94 -43.66
C ILE A 183 9.08 20.48 -43.02
N SER A 184 8.84 20.84 -41.75
CA SER A 184 7.64 20.46 -41.02
C SER A 184 6.34 20.99 -41.68
N LYS A 185 6.40 22.21 -42.25
CA LYS A 185 5.22 22.87 -42.87
C LYS A 185 5.01 22.48 -44.31
N SER A 186 6.08 22.27 -45.07
CA SER A 186 5.99 22.19 -46.55
C SER A 186 6.73 21.00 -47.17
N GLY A 187 7.30 20.09 -46.30
CA GLY A 187 8.02 18.94 -46.74
C GLY A 187 9.47 19.22 -47.21
N TYR A 188 10.30 18.18 -47.26
CA TYR A 188 11.72 18.26 -47.64
C TYR A 188 11.95 18.83 -49.07
N GLU A 189 11.03 18.54 -49.98
CA GLU A 189 11.15 19.00 -51.36
C GLU A 189 10.97 20.51 -51.52
N SER A 190 10.46 21.20 -50.54
CA SER A 190 10.33 22.68 -50.53
C SER A 190 11.65 23.41 -50.28
N LEU A 191 12.71 22.69 -49.91
CA LEU A 191 14.03 23.26 -49.64
C LEU A 191 14.79 23.57 -50.90
N SER A 192 15.44 24.74 -50.94
CA SER A 192 16.38 25.11 -51.98
C SER A 192 17.66 24.24 -51.88
N LYS A 193 18.40 24.17 -52.97
CA LYS A 193 19.73 23.45 -52.98
C LYS A 193 20.66 23.94 -51.90
N VAL A 194 20.70 25.24 -51.63
CA VAL A 194 21.53 25.83 -50.58
C VAL A 194 21.12 25.42 -49.18
N GLU A 195 19.82 25.30 -48.92
CA GLU A 195 19.28 24.86 -47.62
C GLU A 195 19.56 23.35 -47.41
N LYS A 196 19.41 22.54 -48.48
CA LYS A 196 19.73 21.08 -48.43
C LYS A 196 21.24 20.90 -48.16
N ASP A 197 22.12 21.60 -48.83
CA ASP A 197 23.58 21.54 -48.61
C ASP A 197 23.97 22.02 -47.20
N PHE A 198 23.32 23.05 -46.69
CA PHE A 198 23.58 23.56 -45.34
C PHE A 198 23.18 22.53 -44.28
N LEU A 199 22.01 21.90 -44.39
CA LEU A 199 21.53 20.89 -43.47
C LEU A 199 22.44 19.65 -43.49
N PHE A 200 22.89 19.23 -44.69
CA PHE A 200 23.81 18.10 -44.85
C PHE A 200 25.18 18.36 -44.20
N LYS A 201 25.70 19.58 -44.33
CA LYS A 201 26.97 19.98 -43.67
C LYS A 201 26.82 20.05 -42.16
N ALA A 202 25.70 20.54 -41.66
CA ALA A 202 25.43 20.63 -40.23
C ALA A 202 25.38 19.24 -39.55
N GLY A 203 24.78 18.24 -40.20
CA GLY A 203 24.72 16.86 -39.70
C GLY A 203 26.02 16.05 -39.80
N LYS A 204 27.05 16.56 -40.50
CA LYS A 204 28.34 15.88 -40.63
C LYS A 204 29.42 16.39 -39.64
N ASN A 205 29.11 17.46 -38.93
CA ASN A 205 30.04 18.12 -37.97
C ASN A 205 29.70 17.80 -36.49
N GLU A 206 28.93 16.73 -36.22
CA GLU A 206 28.80 16.14 -34.87
C GLU A 206 29.72 14.94 -34.66
#